data_10f697b2f9f49fcf4231232b9609b219
#
_entry.id   10f697b2f9f49fcf4231232b9609b219
#
_cell.length_a   1.000
_cell.length_b   1.000
_cell.length_c   1.000
_cell.angle_alpha   90.00
_cell.angle_beta   90.00
_cell.angle_gamma   90.00
#
_symmetry.space_group_name_H-M   'P 1'
#
loop_
_entity.id
_entity.type
_entity.pdbx_description
1 polymer ?
#
loop_
_entity_poly.entity_id
_entity_poly.type
_entity_poly.pdbx_seq_one_letter_code
_entity_poly.pdbx_strand_id
1 'polypeptide(L)'
;EIKTAQAIQEIELRDFGTEEELIAQVEHDEKIYKDLYAKYGDSKNREEYYLWQNANLKLLGSEDQLGYVRMQKKGIKVELLSDEGPAEVQVIRLGGTVIVGLQGEMFVEFALYIKAVAGFGTVIINELSNGCLPGYLYTPESLVTGGYETDTSMLGAPAA
;
A
#
# COMPACT_ATOMS: atom_id res chain seq x y z
N GLU A 1 -17.03 -7.93 30.14
CA GLU A 1 -18.02 -7.68 29.09
C GLU A 1 -17.29 -7.63 27.74
N ILE A 2 -17.83 -8.30 26.71
CA ILE A 2 -17.36 -8.23 25.33
C ILE A 2 -18.27 -7.28 24.58
N LYS A 3 -17.70 -6.33 23.82
CA LYS A 3 -18.44 -5.45 22.91
C LYS A 3 -17.78 -5.47 21.56
N THR A 4 -18.57 -5.37 20.51
CA THR A 4 -18.08 -5.26 19.13
C THR A 4 -18.68 -4.04 18.45
N ALA A 5 -17.95 -3.49 17.51
CA ALA A 5 -18.40 -2.46 16.59
C ALA A 5 -17.74 -2.65 15.24
N GLN A 6 -18.36 -2.16 14.19
CA GLN A 6 -17.78 -2.16 12.85
C GLN A 6 -18.12 -0.84 12.16
N ALA A 7 -17.26 -0.45 11.23
CA ALA A 7 -17.46 0.68 10.34
C ALA A 7 -16.97 0.31 8.94
N ILE A 8 -17.66 0.82 7.95
CA ILE A 8 -17.29 0.67 6.55
C ILE A 8 -16.58 1.94 6.11
N GLN A 9 -15.42 1.78 5.48
CA GLN A 9 -14.63 2.87 4.95
C GLN A 9 -14.55 2.74 3.44
N GLU A 10 -15.00 3.78 2.73
CA GLU A 10 -14.76 3.89 1.29
C GLU A 10 -13.30 4.27 1.04
N ILE A 11 -12.66 3.57 0.10
CA ILE A 11 -11.30 3.83 -0.32
C ILE A 11 -11.32 4.07 -1.83
N GLU A 12 -10.74 5.17 -2.23
CA GLU A 12 -10.62 5.52 -3.64
C GLU A 12 -9.41 4.85 -4.29
N LEU A 13 -9.53 4.57 -5.60
CA LEU A 13 -8.39 4.16 -6.41
C LEU A 13 -7.52 5.36 -6.73
N ARG A 14 -6.22 5.14 -6.81
CA ARG A 14 -5.26 6.13 -7.24
C ARG A 14 -5.38 6.38 -8.75
N ASP A 15 -5.30 7.65 -9.13
CA ASP A 15 -5.06 8.04 -10.53
C ASP A 15 -3.56 8.01 -10.81
N PHE A 16 -3.16 7.18 -11.75
CA PHE A 16 -1.76 7.01 -12.15
C PHE A 16 -1.39 7.82 -13.40
N GLY A 17 -2.33 8.57 -13.97
CA GLY A 17 -2.12 9.32 -15.21
C GLY A 17 -2.34 8.47 -16.48
N THR A 18 -1.68 8.83 -17.55
CA THR A 18 -1.88 8.22 -18.86
C THR A 18 -1.00 7.00 -19.09
N GLU A 19 -1.45 6.09 -19.97
CA GLU A 19 -0.65 4.93 -20.35
C GLU A 19 0.67 5.33 -21.02
N GLU A 20 0.66 6.40 -21.81
CA GLU A 20 1.84 6.91 -22.50
C GLU A 20 2.91 7.42 -21.53
N GLU A 21 2.50 8.13 -20.49
CA GLU A 21 3.40 8.58 -19.41
C GLU A 21 4.00 7.41 -18.65
N LEU A 22 3.17 6.39 -18.33
CA LEU A 22 3.63 5.22 -17.62
C LEU A 22 4.55 4.32 -18.46
N ILE A 23 4.34 4.21 -19.77
CA ILE A 23 5.29 3.52 -20.66
C ILE A 23 6.65 4.20 -20.61
N ALA A 24 6.69 5.52 -20.72
CA ALA A 24 7.95 6.27 -20.64
C ALA A 24 8.64 6.12 -19.26
N GLN A 25 7.85 6.04 -18.19
CA GLN A 25 8.35 5.82 -16.84
C GLN A 25 8.96 4.42 -16.69
N VAL A 26 8.28 3.36 -17.17
CA VAL A 26 8.79 1.99 -17.15
C VAL A 26 10.09 1.88 -17.93
N GLU A 27 10.17 2.45 -19.14
CA GLU A 27 11.38 2.44 -19.96
C GLU A 27 12.55 3.13 -19.26
N HIS A 28 12.28 4.25 -18.57
CA HIS A 28 13.27 4.97 -17.78
C HIS A 28 13.78 4.15 -16.59
N ASP A 29 12.88 3.58 -15.81
CA ASP A 29 13.21 2.81 -14.62
C ASP A 29 13.91 1.49 -14.97
N GLU A 30 13.48 0.84 -16.06
CA GLU A 30 14.14 -0.37 -16.59
C GLU A 30 15.61 -0.10 -16.99
N LYS A 31 15.85 1.04 -17.62
CA LYS A 31 17.21 1.42 -17.99
C LYS A 31 18.08 1.63 -16.75
N ILE A 32 17.58 2.35 -15.73
CA ILE A 32 18.30 2.58 -14.48
C ILE A 32 18.61 1.24 -13.79
N TYR A 33 17.63 0.38 -13.68
CA TYR A 33 17.80 -0.94 -13.10
C TYR A 33 18.87 -1.76 -13.83
N LYS A 34 18.80 -1.84 -15.17
CA LYS A 34 19.76 -2.59 -15.99
C LYS A 34 21.19 -2.07 -15.83
N ASP A 35 21.36 -0.76 -15.83
CA ASP A 35 22.65 -0.10 -15.68
C ASP A 35 23.27 -0.39 -14.29
N LEU A 36 22.47 -0.29 -13.23
CA LEU A 36 22.93 -0.57 -11.87
C LEU A 36 23.16 -2.05 -11.62
N TYR A 37 22.29 -2.92 -12.14
CA TYR A 37 22.46 -4.37 -12.02
C TYR A 37 23.69 -4.87 -12.77
N ALA A 38 23.94 -4.37 -13.98
CA ALA A 38 25.16 -4.70 -14.74
C ALA A 38 26.43 -4.30 -14.00
N LYS A 39 26.37 -3.21 -13.22
CA LYS A 39 27.52 -2.70 -12.47
C LYS A 39 27.70 -3.38 -11.11
N TYR A 40 26.63 -3.70 -10.42
CA TYR A 40 26.64 -4.08 -9.01
C TYR A 40 25.94 -5.39 -8.68
N GLY A 41 25.33 -6.09 -9.66
CA GLY A 41 24.52 -7.28 -9.42
C GLY A 41 25.25 -8.42 -8.70
N ASP A 42 26.56 -8.56 -8.94
CA ASP A 42 27.40 -9.56 -8.28
C ASP A 42 28.15 -9.00 -7.04
N SER A 43 27.93 -7.74 -6.68
CA SER A 43 28.63 -7.14 -5.55
C SER A 43 28.16 -7.71 -4.22
N LYS A 44 29.12 -7.94 -3.32
CA LYS A 44 28.87 -8.31 -1.92
C LYS A 44 28.81 -7.09 -0.99
N ASN A 45 28.98 -5.89 -1.53
CA ASN A 45 28.85 -4.65 -0.79
C ASN A 45 27.38 -4.35 -0.58
N ARG A 46 26.97 -4.13 0.66
CA ARG A 46 25.57 -3.90 1.04
C ARG A 46 25.00 -2.61 0.41
N GLU A 47 25.77 -1.55 0.34
CA GLU A 47 25.33 -0.28 -0.25
C GLU A 47 25.08 -0.43 -1.76
N GLU A 48 26.00 -1.09 -2.47
CA GLU A 48 25.88 -1.36 -3.90
C GLU A 48 24.71 -2.31 -4.20
N TYR A 49 24.46 -3.30 -3.33
CA TYR A 49 23.28 -4.15 -3.40
C TYR A 49 21.99 -3.32 -3.33
N TYR A 50 21.88 -2.39 -2.38
CA TYR A 50 20.68 -1.58 -2.24
C TYR A 50 20.48 -0.61 -3.41
N LEU A 51 21.54 -0.16 -4.09
CA LEU A 51 21.38 0.71 -5.27
C LEU A 51 20.56 0.05 -6.38
N TRP A 52 20.95 -1.14 -6.80
CA TRP A 52 20.22 -1.83 -7.86
C TRP A 52 18.90 -2.44 -7.35
N GLN A 53 18.83 -2.85 -6.10
CA GLN A 53 17.60 -3.40 -5.52
C GLN A 53 16.49 -2.33 -5.43
N ASN A 54 16.83 -1.13 -5.01
CA ASN A 54 15.86 -0.02 -5.00
C ASN A 54 15.41 0.36 -6.41
N ALA A 55 16.32 0.32 -7.40
CA ALA A 55 15.95 0.55 -8.79
C ALA A 55 15.01 -0.57 -9.32
N ASN A 56 15.22 -1.81 -8.90
CA ASN A 56 14.33 -2.92 -9.24
C ASN A 56 12.93 -2.74 -8.63
N LEU A 57 12.85 -2.34 -7.35
CA LEU A 57 11.57 -2.07 -6.68
C LEU A 57 10.82 -0.91 -7.35
N LYS A 58 11.55 0.12 -7.79
CA LYS A 58 10.99 1.23 -8.55
C LYS A 58 10.41 0.79 -9.89
N LEU A 59 11.15 -0.04 -10.63
CA LEU A 59 10.69 -0.63 -11.88
C LEU A 59 9.41 -1.47 -11.66
N LEU A 60 9.40 -2.34 -10.66
CA LEU A 60 8.21 -3.14 -10.33
C LEU A 60 6.99 -2.25 -10.07
N GLY A 61 7.17 -1.15 -9.30
CA GLY A 61 6.07 -0.20 -9.04
C GLY A 61 5.54 0.44 -10.32
N SER A 62 6.41 0.90 -11.23
CA SER A 62 5.99 1.50 -12.49
C SER A 62 5.33 0.48 -13.45
N GLU A 63 5.80 -0.76 -13.47
CA GLU A 63 5.15 -1.85 -14.22
C GLU A 63 3.75 -2.18 -13.70
N ASP A 64 3.57 -2.23 -12.38
CA ASP A 64 2.28 -2.45 -11.73
C ASP A 64 1.29 -1.32 -12.06
N GLN A 65 1.72 -0.07 -11.95
CA GLN A 65 0.90 1.10 -12.30
C GLN A 65 0.45 1.06 -13.76
N LEU A 66 1.35 0.74 -14.69
CA LEU A 66 1.02 0.56 -16.10
C LEU A 66 0.03 -0.60 -16.30
N GLY A 67 0.21 -1.68 -15.56
CA GLY A 67 -0.69 -2.83 -15.55
C GLY A 67 -2.12 -2.42 -15.15
N TYR A 68 -2.27 -1.65 -14.08
CA TYR A 68 -3.58 -1.15 -13.61
C TYR A 68 -4.28 -0.26 -14.63
N VAL A 69 -3.57 0.72 -15.21
CA VAL A 69 -4.16 1.58 -16.24
C VAL A 69 -4.62 0.78 -17.46
N ARG A 70 -3.84 -0.20 -17.90
CA ARG A 70 -4.23 -1.10 -19.00
C ARG A 70 -5.44 -1.98 -18.67
N MET A 71 -5.55 -2.44 -17.44
CA MET A 71 -6.73 -3.16 -16.97
C MET A 71 -7.98 -2.28 -16.99
N GLN A 72 -7.88 -1.06 -16.47
CA GLN A 72 -8.97 -0.08 -16.48
C GLN A 72 -9.43 0.24 -17.92
N LYS A 73 -8.50 0.48 -18.85
CA LYS A 73 -8.81 0.71 -20.26
C LYS A 73 -9.55 -0.46 -20.93
N LYS A 74 -9.29 -1.70 -20.50
CA LYS A 74 -10.02 -2.90 -20.97
C LYS A 74 -11.38 -3.08 -20.31
N GLY A 75 -11.80 -2.16 -19.43
CA GLY A 75 -13.02 -2.29 -18.65
C GLY A 75 -12.97 -3.39 -17.59
N ILE A 76 -11.78 -3.92 -17.32
CA ILE A 76 -11.56 -4.83 -16.20
C ILE A 76 -11.62 -3.93 -14.97
N LYS A 77 -12.73 -4.01 -14.27
CA LYS A 77 -12.80 -3.45 -12.93
C LYS A 77 -11.78 -4.22 -12.09
N VAL A 78 -10.77 -3.52 -11.62
CA VAL A 78 -10.04 -4.00 -10.46
C VAL A 78 -11.10 -4.00 -9.35
N GLU A 79 -11.70 -5.15 -9.13
CA GLU A 79 -12.53 -5.34 -7.96
C GLU A 79 -11.55 -5.23 -6.79
N LEU A 80 -11.41 -4.01 -6.30
CA LEU A 80 -10.64 -3.68 -5.11
C LEU A 80 -11.06 -4.46 -3.90
N LEU A 81 -12.12 -5.14 -4.08
CA LEU A 81 -12.92 -5.66 -3.03
C LEU A 81 -13.19 -7.07 -3.46
N SER A 82 -12.82 -7.98 -2.66
CA SER A 82 -13.51 -9.26 -2.61
C SER A 82 -15.00 -9.01 -2.81
N ASP A 83 -15.77 -9.98 -3.22
CA ASP A 83 -17.24 -9.93 -3.31
C ASP A 83 -17.94 -9.37 -2.04
N GLU A 84 -17.18 -8.96 -1.06
CA GLU A 84 -17.56 -8.56 0.30
C GLU A 84 -17.74 -7.04 0.51
N GLY A 85 -17.44 -6.21 -0.48
CA GLY A 85 -17.73 -4.76 -0.41
C GLY A 85 -16.57 -3.88 0.12
N PRO A 86 -16.87 -2.65 0.59
CA PRO A 86 -15.87 -1.68 1.01
C PRO A 86 -15.10 -2.12 2.26
N ALA A 87 -13.93 -1.52 2.47
CA ALA A 87 -13.05 -1.86 3.58
C ALA A 87 -13.77 -1.76 4.93
N GLU A 88 -13.75 -2.83 5.70
CA GLU A 88 -14.35 -2.89 7.02
C GLU A 88 -13.30 -2.71 8.11
N VAL A 89 -13.58 -1.80 9.02
CA VAL A 89 -12.87 -1.67 10.30
C VAL A 89 -13.67 -2.35 11.38
N GLN A 90 -13.11 -3.37 12.01
CA GLN A 90 -13.75 -4.08 13.09
C GLN A 90 -13.08 -3.78 14.43
N VAL A 91 -13.89 -3.57 15.46
CA VAL A 91 -13.40 -3.32 16.82
C VAL A 91 -14.01 -4.33 17.79
N ILE A 92 -13.16 -4.99 18.55
CA ILE A 92 -13.54 -5.92 19.63
C ILE A 92 -12.99 -5.39 20.94
N ARG A 93 -13.87 -5.12 21.89
CA ARG A 93 -13.47 -4.71 23.23
C ARG A 93 -13.59 -5.88 24.22
N LEU A 94 -12.52 -6.13 24.96
CA LEU A 94 -12.41 -7.12 26.01
C LEU A 94 -12.02 -6.42 27.32
N GLY A 95 -13.02 -5.96 28.07
CA GLY A 95 -12.77 -5.18 29.29
C GLY A 95 -12.05 -3.85 28.98
N GLY A 96 -10.81 -3.70 29.42
CA GLY A 96 -9.95 -2.53 29.19
C GLY A 96 -9.10 -2.59 27.92
N THR A 97 -9.13 -3.73 27.22
CA THR A 97 -8.35 -3.93 25.98
C THR A 97 -9.26 -3.81 24.77
N VAL A 98 -8.75 -3.17 23.71
CA VAL A 98 -9.41 -3.06 22.40
C VAL A 98 -8.52 -3.69 21.34
N ILE A 99 -9.12 -4.51 20.49
CA ILE A 99 -8.52 -5.06 19.27
C ILE A 99 -9.19 -4.37 18.09
N VAL A 100 -8.40 -3.79 17.20
CA VAL A 100 -8.86 -3.15 15.97
C VAL A 100 -8.38 -4.00 14.80
N GLY A 101 -9.33 -4.58 14.07
CA GLY A 101 -9.09 -5.35 12.85
C GLY A 101 -9.19 -4.44 11.63
N LEU A 102 -8.20 -4.51 10.77
CA LEU A 102 -8.06 -3.67 9.58
C LEU A 102 -7.75 -4.55 8.38
N GLN A 103 -8.38 -4.24 7.25
CA GLN A 103 -8.07 -4.88 5.97
C GLN A 103 -6.85 -4.22 5.34
N GLY A 104 -6.04 -5.01 4.63
CA GLY A 104 -4.83 -4.51 3.96
C GLY A 104 -3.65 -4.29 4.91
N GLU A 105 -2.58 -3.77 4.35
CA GLU A 105 -1.34 -3.43 5.04
C GLU A 105 -1.24 -1.92 5.20
N MET A 106 -1.19 -1.44 6.43
CA MET A 106 -1.17 0.00 6.66
C MET A 106 0.14 0.47 7.30
N PHE A 107 0.50 1.70 6.98
CA PHE A 107 1.67 2.34 7.57
C PHE A 107 1.51 2.51 9.08
N VAL A 108 2.60 2.38 9.80
CA VAL A 108 2.65 2.42 11.28
C VAL A 108 2.05 3.69 11.87
N GLU A 109 2.05 4.78 11.15
CA GLU A 109 1.45 6.07 11.54
C GLU A 109 -0.03 5.94 11.88
N PHE A 110 -0.78 5.15 11.11
CA PHE A 110 -2.19 4.87 11.40
C PHE A 110 -2.35 4.13 12.72
N ALA A 111 -1.53 3.11 12.95
CA ALA A 111 -1.56 2.36 14.20
C ALA A 111 -1.21 3.24 15.41
N LEU A 112 -0.21 4.12 15.27
CA LEU A 112 0.18 5.07 16.31
C LEU A 112 -0.94 6.08 16.58
N TYR A 113 -1.56 6.61 15.54
CA TYR A 113 -2.70 7.52 15.68
C TYR A 113 -3.87 6.85 16.39
N ILE A 114 -4.30 5.67 15.95
CA ILE A 114 -5.40 4.92 16.57
C ILE A 114 -5.12 4.68 18.06
N LYS A 115 -3.91 4.26 18.41
CA LYS A 115 -3.50 4.07 19.81
C LYS A 115 -3.56 5.35 20.63
N ALA A 116 -3.19 6.48 20.03
CA ALA A 116 -3.20 7.79 20.72
C ALA A 116 -4.61 8.29 21.01
N VAL A 117 -5.57 8.06 20.09
CA VAL A 117 -6.94 8.63 20.22
C VAL A 117 -7.96 7.66 20.83
N ALA A 118 -7.67 6.37 20.90
CA ALA A 118 -8.65 5.35 21.31
C ALA A 118 -9.12 5.46 22.76
N GLY A 119 -8.35 6.09 23.65
CA GLY A 119 -8.72 6.29 25.05
C GLY A 119 -8.80 5.01 25.90
N PHE A 120 -8.17 3.92 25.47
CA PHE A 120 -8.10 2.65 26.18
C PHE A 120 -6.69 2.36 26.69
N GLY A 121 -6.58 1.61 27.79
CA GLY A 121 -5.28 1.27 28.38
C GLY A 121 -4.43 0.35 27.48
N THR A 122 -5.07 -0.53 26.70
CA THR A 122 -4.39 -1.40 25.75
C THR A 122 -5.14 -1.41 24.42
N VAL A 123 -4.44 -1.08 23.34
CA VAL A 123 -4.97 -1.12 21.96
C VAL A 123 -4.06 -2.00 21.12
N ILE A 124 -4.64 -3.05 20.55
CA ILE A 124 -3.98 -3.98 19.63
C ILE A 124 -4.49 -3.68 18.23
N ILE A 125 -3.59 -3.39 17.30
CA ILE A 125 -3.91 -3.23 15.89
C ILE A 125 -3.56 -4.54 15.19
N ASN A 126 -4.50 -5.06 14.43
CA ASN A 126 -4.35 -6.28 13.67
C ASN A 126 -4.63 -5.99 12.19
N GLU A 127 -3.58 -5.97 11.40
CA GLU A 127 -3.63 -5.80 9.95
C GLU A 127 -3.99 -7.12 9.26
N LEU A 128 -4.27 -7.07 7.96
CA LEU A 128 -4.61 -8.22 7.13
C LEU A 128 -5.71 -9.09 7.76
N SER A 129 -6.68 -8.44 8.37
CA SER A 129 -7.76 -9.11 9.08
C SER A 129 -9.12 -8.61 8.63
N ASN A 130 -10.13 -9.47 8.79
CA ASN A 130 -11.53 -9.14 8.49
C ASN A 130 -11.79 -8.83 7.00
N GLY A 131 -11.17 -9.58 6.10
CA GLY A 131 -11.31 -9.45 4.66
C GLY A 131 -9.98 -9.16 3.96
N CYS A 132 -10.05 -8.78 2.71
CA CYS A 132 -8.89 -8.50 1.87
C CYS A 132 -9.02 -7.13 1.22
N LEU A 133 -8.07 -6.25 1.48
CA LEU A 133 -7.88 -5.02 0.74
C LEU A 133 -6.54 -5.14 0.00
N PRO A 134 -6.52 -5.15 -1.34
CA PRO A 134 -5.28 -5.29 -2.08
C PRO A 134 -4.45 -4.01 -2.04
N GLY A 135 -3.25 -4.10 -1.47
CA GLY A 135 -2.27 -3.03 -1.44
C GLY A 135 -2.09 -2.38 -0.07
N TYR A 136 -1.29 -1.35 -0.08
CA TYR A 136 -0.87 -0.62 1.11
C TYR A 136 -1.72 0.62 1.35
N LEU A 137 -2.06 0.84 2.61
CA LEU A 137 -2.62 2.12 3.08
C LEU A 137 -1.46 2.97 3.60
N TYR A 138 -1.14 4.02 2.87
CA TYR A 138 0.00 4.89 3.10
C TYR A 138 -0.44 6.33 3.44
N THR A 139 0.46 7.11 4.04
CA THR A 139 0.18 8.51 4.36
C THR A 139 0.44 9.43 3.16
N PRO A 140 -0.21 10.61 3.08
CA PRO A 140 0.08 11.59 2.03
C PRO A 140 1.57 11.98 1.95
N GLU A 141 2.26 12.02 3.09
CA GLU A 141 3.69 12.35 3.17
C GLU A 141 4.56 11.29 2.49
N SER A 142 4.17 10.03 2.61
CA SER A 142 4.92 8.91 1.99
C SER A 142 4.83 8.91 0.46
N LEU A 143 3.80 9.51 -0.12
CA LEU A 143 3.75 9.75 -1.58
C LEU A 143 4.89 10.65 -2.07
N VAL A 144 5.31 11.61 -1.24
CA VAL A 144 6.40 12.54 -1.59
C VAL A 144 7.76 11.85 -1.49
N THR A 145 7.92 10.98 -0.51
CA THR A 145 9.19 10.24 -0.31
C THR A 145 9.32 9.04 -1.24
N GLY A 146 8.21 8.51 -1.72
CA GLY A 146 8.15 7.29 -2.50
C GLY A 146 8.51 6.05 -1.70
N GLY A 147 8.58 4.91 -2.36
CA GLY A 147 8.96 3.63 -1.78
C GLY A 147 8.12 2.51 -2.37
N TYR A 148 8.52 1.27 -2.15
CA TYR A 148 7.86 0.09 -2.69
C TYR A 148 6.35 0.10 -2.41
N GLU A 149 5.96 0.35 -1.17
CA GLU A 149 4.58 0.29 -0.72
C GLU A 149 3.70 1.35 -1.38
N THR A 150 4.24 2.56 -1.58
CA THR A 150 3.52 3.64 -2.28
C THR A 150 3.55 3.48 -3.79
N ASP A 151 4.63 2.92 -4.34
CA ASP A 151 4.80 2.77 -5.78
C ASP A 151 3.95 1.62 -6.34
N THR A 152 3.73 0.55 -5.57
CA THR A 152 2.94 -0.63 -5.97
C THR A 152 1.47 -0.56 -5.54
N SER A 153 1.09 0.31 -4.60
CA SER A 153 -0.30 0.39 -4.15
C SER A 153 -1.21 1.07 -5.16
N MET A 154 -2.34 0.42 -5.45
CA MET A 154 -3.41 0.98 -6.28
C MET A 154 -4.39 1.85 -5.48
N LEU A 155 -4.23 1.91 -4.16
CA LEU A 155 -5.11 2.67 -3.28
C LEU A 155 -4.75 4.15 -3.29
N GLY A 156 -5.73 5.02 -3.25
CA GLY A 156 -5.54 6.45 -3.02
C GLY A 156 -5.10 6.73 -1.59
N ALA A 157 -4.36 7.82 -1.37
CA ALA A 157 -4.11 8.27 -0.01
C ALA A 157 -5.44 8.67 0.63
N PRO A 158 -5.69 8.31 1.91
CA PRO A 158 -6.87 8.77 2.60
C PRO A 158 -6.89 10.31 2.64
N ALA A 159 -8.09 10.88 2.49
CA ALA A 159 -8.27 12.31 2.65
C ALA A 159 -7.83 12.73 4.06
N ALA A 160 -7.14 13.87 4.15
CA ALA A 160 -6.65 14.42 5.40
C ALA A 160 -7.80 14.87 6.32
#